data_b6f73718421ac0e4bf74ae87559bba42
#
_entry.id   b6f73718421ac0e4bf74ae87559bba42
#
_cell.length_a   1.000
_cell.length_b   1.000
_cell.length_c   1.000
_cell.angle_alpha   90.00
_cell.angle_beta   90.00
_cell.angle_gamma   90.00
#
_symmetry.space_group_name_H-M   'P 1'
#
loop_
_entity.id
_entity.type
_entity.pdbx_description
1 polymer ?
#
loop_
_entity_poly.entity_id
_entity_poly.type
_entity_poly.pdbx_seq_one_letter_code
_entity_poly.pdbx_strand_id
1 'polypeptide(L)'
;MIIVRNKQDCCGCSACAQRCPKQCISMQMDNEGFLYPQVDISKCVDCHLCEKVCPVINQYDTRTPLNVYAAKNSDDEVRHQSSSGGIFTLLAEQTIKDGGVVFGACWDKDWNVKHDYIDNISDLQKFRSSKYLQSVIAVSYTHLRAHE
;
A
#
# COMPACT_ATOMS: atom_id res chain seq x y z
N MET A 1 -4.16 -22.69 5.39
CA MET A 1 -3.14 -21.65 5.68
C MET A 1 -2.60 -21.04 4.40
N ILE A 2 -2.14 -19.79 4.39
CA ILE A 2 -1.60 -19.13 3.21
C ILE A 2 -0.37 -19.86 2.67
N ILE A 3 -0.38 -20.15 1.37
CA ILE A 3 0.74 -20.75 0.65
C ILE A 3 0.95 -19.95 -0.63
N VAL A 4 2.11 -19.35 -0.78
CA VAL A 4 2.52 -18.68 -2.03
C VAL A 4 3.19 -19.72 -2.92
N ARG A 5 2.44 -20.26 -3.89
CA ARG A 5 2.95 -21.26 -4.83
C ARG A 5 3.86 -20.66 -5.89
N ASN A 6 3.50 -19.45 -6.32
CA ASN A 6 4.26 -18.71 -7.30
C ASN A 6 4.53 -17.31 -6.73
N LYS A 7 5.79 -16.92 -6.67
CA LYS A 7 6.22 -15.64 -6.06
C LYS A 7 5.53 -14.42 -6.69
N GLN A 8 5.30 -14.42 -8.00
CA GLN A 8 4.62 -13.33 -8.71
C GLN A 8 3.16 -13.11 -8.24
N ASP A 9 2.56 -14.11 -7.57
CA ASP A 9 1.19 -14.02 -7.05
C ASP A 9 1.14 -13.41 -5.64
N CYS A 10 2.26 -12.89 -5.11
CA CYS A 10 2.31 -12.24 -3.81
C CYS A 10 2.83 -10.80 -3.94
N CYS A 11 2.03 -9.83 -3.53
CA CYS A 11 2.43 -8.42 -3.52
C CYS A 11 3.16 -7.99 -2.23
N GLY A 12 3.44 -8.90 -1.29
CA GLY A 12 4.16 -8.61 -0.06
C GLY A 12 3.44 -7.67 0.92
N CYS A 13 2.12 -7.51 0.81
CA CYS A 13 1.33 -6.51 1.56
C CYS A 13 1.20 -6.79 3.07
N SER A 14 1.70 -7.91 3.57
CA SER A 14 1.68 -8.31 5.00
C SER A 14 0.27 -8.51 5.60
N ALA A 15 -0.81 -8.40 4.85
CA ALA A 15 -2.17 -8.54 5.35
C ALA A 15 -2.41 -9.90 6.05
N CYS A 16 -1.88 -10.97 5.48
CA CYS A 16 -1.96 -12.33 6.06
C CYS A 16 -1.25 -12.43 7.41
N ALA A 17 -0.08 -11.82 7.56
CA ALA A 17 0.68 -11.79 8.81
C ALA A 17 -0.06 -10.98 9.88
N GLN A 18 -0.56 -9.80 9.54
CA GLN A 18 -1.30 -8.93 10.47
C GLN A 18 -2.64 -9.53 10.89
N ARG A 19 -3.32 -10.27 10.01
CA ARG A 19 -4.61 -10.90 10.32
C ARG A 19 -4.48 -12.18 11.13
N CYS A 20 -3.28 -12.74 11.27
CA CYS A 20 -3.08 -14.02 11.95
C CYS A 20 -3.26 -13.88 13.47
N PRO A 21 -4.32 -14.48 14.09
CA PRO A 21 -4.55 -14.37 15.53
C PRO A 21 -3.52 -15.12 16.38
N LYS A 22 -2.80 -16.06 15.74
CA LYS A 22 -1.73 -16.83 16.37
C LYS A 22 -0.34 -16.24 16.13
N GLN A 23 -0.26 -15.15 15.35
CA GLN A 23 1.01 -14.51 14.99
C GLN A 23 2.06 -15.51 14.48
N CYS A 24 1.60 -16.54 13.76
CA CYS A 24 2.44 -17.60 13.23
C CYS A 24 2.90 -17.34 11.78
N ILE A 25 2.70 -16.11 11.26
CA ILE A 25 3.14 -15.73 9.92
C ILE A 25 4.12 -14.57 10.05
N SER A 26 5.34 -14.78 9.59
CA SER A 26 6.37 -13.73 9.46
C SER A 26 6.61 -13.42 7.99
N MET A 27 7.01 -12.18 7.68
CA MET A 27 7.42 -11.80 6.34
C MET A 27 8.93 -11.99 6.22
N GLN A 28 9.37 -12.83 5.29
CA GLN A 28 10.77 -13.12 5.04
C GLN A 28 11.20 -12.54 3.71
N MET A 29 12.36 -11.88 3.72
CA MET A 29 12.96 -11.32 2.52
C MET A 29 13.64 -12.44 1.71
N ASP A 30 13.43 -12.45 0.41
CA ASP A 30 14.14 -13.33 -0.49
C ASP A 30 15.44 -12.71 -1.02
N ASN A 31 16.14 -13.41 -1.89
CA ASN A 31 17.44 -12.97 -2.45
C ASN A 31 17.33 -11.73 -3.33
N GLU A 32 16.13 -11.39 -3.81
CA GLU A 32 15.87 -10.20 -4.63
C GLU A 32 15.35 -9.02 -3.79
N GLY A 33 15.20 -9.21 -2.47
CA GLY A 33 14.75 -8.16 -1.55
C GLY A 33 13.22 -8.07 -1.38
N PHE A 34 12.44 -9.01 -1.93
CA PHE A 34 10.99 -9.03 -1.79
C PHE A 34 10.56 -9.83 -0.56
N LEU A 35 9.52 -9.33 0.12
CA LEU A 35 8.96 -9.96 1.31
C LEU A 35 7.87 -10.97 0.96
N TYR A 36 8.00 -12.19 1.50
CA TYR A 36 7.01 -13.27 1.36
C TYR A 36 6.60 -13.84 2.72
N PRO A 37 5.34 -14.30 2.88
CA PRO A 37 4.88 -14.89 4.13
C PRO A 37 5.49 -16.27 4.36
N GLN A 38 6.07 -16.45 5.55
CA GLN A 38 6.53 -17.73 6.07
C GLN A 38 5.64 -18.14 7.25
N VAL A 39 5.06 -19.33 7.20
CA VAL A 39 4.14 -19.83 8.23
C VAL A 39 4.86 -20.80 9.16
N ASP A 40 4.80 -20.51 10.46
CA ASP A 40 5.16 -21.49 11.52
C ASP A 40 4.01 -22.48 11.69
N ILE A 41 4.17 -23.64 11.08
CA ILE A 41 3.14 -24.70 11.05
C ILE A 41 2.83 -25.21 12.47
N SER A 42 3.81 -25.20 13.38
CA SER A 42 3.61 -25.69 14.75
C SER A 42 2.62 -24.85 15.57
N LYS A 43 2.47 -23.58 15.22
CA LYS A 43 1.55 -22.62 15.85
C LYS A 43 0.26 -22.41 15.05
N CYS A 44 0.22 -22.86 13.80
CA CYS A 44 -0.91 -22.63 12.92
C CYS A 44 -2.09 -23.53 13.29
N VAL A 45 -3.26 -22.92 13.51
CA VAL A 45 -4.52 -23.62 13.81
C VAL A 45 -5.41 -23.77 12.57
N ASP A 46 -4.89 -23.50 11.41
CA ASP A 46 -5.54 -23.61 10.08
C ASP A 46 -6.93 -22.94 9.99
N CYS A 47 -7.07 -21.76 10.58
CA CYS A 47 -8.33 -21.00 10.60
C CYS A 47 -8.66 -20.28 9.28
N HIS A 48 -7.80 -20.33 8.28
CA HIS A 48 -7.92 -19.73 6.95
C HIS A 48 -8.14 -18.21 6.91
N LEU A 49 -8.01 -17.47 8.02
CA LEU A 49 -8.17 -16.01 8.05
C LEU A 49 -7.15 -15.29 7.17
N CYS A 50 -5.93 -15.82 7.08
CA CYS A 50 -4.87 -15.29 6.21
C CYS A 50 -5.21 -15.39 4.71
N GLU A 51 -5.93 -16.43 4.30
CA GLU A 51 -6.40 -16.59 2.92
C GLU A 51 -7.55 -15.65 2.64
N LYS A 52 -8.50 -15.52 3.59
CA LYS A 52 -9.66 -14.63 3.45
C LYS A 52 -9.30 -13.16 3.27
N VAL A 53 -8.20 -12.71 3.86
CA VAL A 53 -7.75 -11.32 3.77
C VAL A 53 -6.82 -11.06 2.57
N CYS A 54 -6.36 -12.11 1.89
CA CYS A 54 -5.41 -11.97 0.79
C CYS A 54 -6.09 -11.36 -0.46
N PRO A 55 -5.66 -10.19 -0.94
CA PRO A 55 -6.27 -9.53 -2.09
C PRO A 55 -5.98 -10.26 -3.42
N VAL A 56 -4.98 -11.13 -3.44
CA VAL A 56 -4.65 -11.93 -4.64
C VAL A 56 -5.54 -13.17 -4.72
N ILE A 57 -5.81 -13.83 -3.59
CA ILE A 57 -6.70 -15.00 -3.54
C ILE A 57 -8.17 -14.57 -3.66
N ASN A 58 -8.55 -13.48 -3.00
CA ASN A 58 -9.92 -12.96 -2.99
C ASN A 58 -9.99 -11.68 -3.81
N GLN A 59 -10.03 -11.82 -5.12
CA GLN A 59 -10.25 -10.72 -6.03
C GLN A 59 -11.75 -10.41 -6.06
N TYR A 60 -12.06 -9.12 -5.94
CA TYR A 60 -13.43 -8.63 -6.14
C TYR A 60 -13.79 -8.67 -7.62
N ASP A 61 -15.08 -8.76 -7.90
CA ASP A 61 -15.59 -8.66 -9.26
C ASP A 61 -15.14 -7.36 -9.91
N THR A 62 -14.73 -7.45 -11.16
CA THR A 62 -14.35 -6.27 -11.94
C THR A 62 -15.58 -5.41 -12.19
N ARG A 63 -15.44 -4.12 -11.93
CA ARG A 63 -16.48 -3.13 -12.24
C ARG A 63 -16.12 -2.39 -13.52
N THR A 64 -17.10 -2.20 -14.39
CA THR A 64 -16.93 -1.32 -15.55
C THR A 64 -16.86 0.12 -15.05
N PRO A 65 -15.80 0.89 -15.40
CA PRO A 65 -15.70 2.30 -15.02
C PRO A 65 -16.83 3.09 -15.70
N LEU A 66 -17.42 4.03 -14.97
CA LEU A 66 -18.45 4.92 -15.51
C LEU A 66 -17.90 5.82 -16.63
N ASN A 67 -16.73 6.39 -16.40
CA ASN A 67 -16.01 7.23 -17.35
C ASN A 67 -14.50 7.03 -17.20
N VAL A 68 -13.77 7.25 -18.29
CA VAL A 68 -12.30 7.24 -18.31
C VAL A 68 -11.83 8.58 -18.90
N TYR A 69 -10.90 9.24 -18.22
CA TYR A 69 -10.39 10.55 -18.60
C TYR A 69 -8.88 10.52 -18.79
N ALA A 70 -8.40 11.17 -19.85
CA ALA A 70 -7.00 11.58 -19.93
C ALA A 70 -6.92 13.01 -19.36
N ALA A 71 -6.17 13.19 -18.29
CA ALA A 71 -6.10 14.45 -17.56
C ALA A 71 -4.67 14.85 -17.21
N LYS A 72 -4.42 16.16 -17.18
CA LYS A 72 -3.16 16.74 -16.67
C LYS A 72 -3.47 17.95 -15.81
N ASN A 73 -2.59 18.24 -14.85
CA ASN A 73 -2.65 19.46 -14.07
C ASN A 73 -2.36 20.66 -14.99
N SER A 74 -3.10 21.75 -14.81
CA SER A 74 -2.88 23.00 -15.55
C SER A 74 -1.66 23.77 -15.07
N ASP A 75 -1.20 23.53 -13.84
CA ASP A 75 0.01 24.11 -13.27
C ASP A 75 1.24 23.36 -13.80
N ASP A 76 2.05 24.07 -14.58
CA ASP A 76 3.25 23.51 -15.20
C ASP A 76 4.34 23.15 -14.17
N GLU A 77 4.46 23.91 -13.08
CA GLU A 77 5.43 23.63 -12.02
C GLU A 77 5.09 22.31 -11.31
N VAL A 78 3.82 22.13 -10.94
CA VAL A 78 3.34 20.86 -10.37
C VAL A 78 3.58 19.69 -11.33
N ARG A 79 3.37 19.90 -12.63
CA ARG A 79 3.62 18.87 -13.64
C ARG A 79 5.08 18.51 -13.75
N HIS A 80 6.00 19.48 -13.77
CA HIS A 80 7.45 19.24 -13.81
C HIS A 80 7.97 18.47 -12.60
N GLN A 81 7.35 18.68 -11.42
CA GLN A 81 7.69 17.97 -10.19
C GLN A 81 6.97 16.62 -10.06
N SER A 82 6.20 16.20 -11.05
CA SER A 82 5.43 14.95 -11.03
C SER A 82 5.99 13.97 -12.06
N SER A 83 5.87 12.66 -11.79
CA SER A 83 6.26 11.61 -12.73
C SER A 83 5.27 11.40 -13.88
N SER A 84 4.10 12.08 -13.85
CA SER A 84 3.04 11.95 -14.85
C SER A 84 2.24 13.27 -14.92
N GLY A 85 0.95 13.23 -15.16
CA GLY A 85 0.09 14.41 -15.36
C GLY A 85 -0.12 15.32 -14.15
N GLY A 86 0.41 15.01 -12.96
CA GLY A 86 0.29 15.86 -11.78
C GLY A 86 -1.09 15.84 -11.11
N ILE A 87 -1.97 14.92 -11.47
CA ILE A 87 -3.35 14.83 -10.95
C ILE A 87 -3.35 14.42 -9.47
N PHE A 88 -2.38 13.60 -9.03
CA PHE A 88 -2.24 13.26 -7.61
C PHE A 88 -2.22 14.51 -6.73
N THR A 89 -1.42 15.52 -7.06
CA THR A 89 -1.31 16.76 -6.28
C THR A 89 -2.65 17.48 -6.18
N LEU A 90 -3.37 17.59 -7.30
CA LEU A 90 -4.68 18.26 -7.34
C LEU A 90 -5.69 17.59 -6.38
N LEU A 91 -5.80 16.26 -6.46
CA LEU A 91 -6.75 15.51 -5.63
C LEU A 91 -6.34 15.52 -4.15
N ALA A 92 -5.06 15.38 -3.87
CA ALA A 92 -4.51 15.38 -2.51
C ALA A 92 -4.70 16.76 -1.84
N GLU A 93 -4.45 17.86 -2.54
CA GLU A 93 -4.71 19.21 -2.03
C GLU A 93 -6.18 19.42 -1.69
N GLN A 94 -7.09 18.97 -2.57
CA GLN A 94 -8.51 19.08 -2.30
C GLN A 94 -8.91 18.27 -1.07
N THR A 95 -8.44 17.03 -0.96
CA THR A 95 -8.69 16.18 0.22
C THR A 95 -8.24 16.83 1.52
N ILE A 96 -7.04 17.42 1.53
CA ILE A 96 -6.50 18.11 2.74
C ILE A 96 -7.30 19.38 3.04
N LYS A 97 -7.66 20.17 2.02
CA LYS A 97 -8.49 21.37 2.18
C LYS A 97 -9.86 21.06 2.79
N ASP A 98 -10.39 19.89 2.48
CA ASP A 98 -11.66 19.37 3.02
C ASP A 98 -11.51 18.73 4.43
N GLY A 99 -10.32 18.84 5.05
CA GLY A 99 -10.03 18.29 6.38
C GLY A 99 -9.71 16.79 6.37
N GLY A 100 -9.47 16.21 5.20
CA GLY A 100 -9.12 14.81 5.04
C GLY A 100 -7.62 14.53 5.18
N VAL A 101 -7.28 13.25 5.10
CA VAL A 101 -5.92 12.73 5.21
C VAL A 101 -5.56 11.98 3.94
N VAL A 102 -4.33 12.12 3.47
CA VAL A 102 -3.83 11.45 2.27
C VAL A 102 -2.77 10.42 2.66
N PHE A 103 -2.98 9.16 2.27
CA PHE A 103 -2.00 8.10 2.43
C PHE A 103 -1.23 7.87 1.14
N GLY A 104 0.07 7.58 1.26
CA GLY A 104 0.91 7.32 0.11
C GLY A 104 2.25 6.70 0.46
N ALA A 105 2.96 6.27 -0.57
CA ALA A 105 4.31 5.74 -0.43
C ALA A 105 5.33 6.88 -0.40
N CYS A 106 6.24 6.86 0.56
CA CYS A 106 7.35 7.80 0.68
C CYS A 106 8.66 7.10 1.02
N TRP A 107 9.78 7.80 0.83
CA TRP A 107 11.08 7.37 1.30
C TRP A 107 11.25 7.65 2.78
N ASP A 108 11.83 6.72 3.53
CA ASP A 108 12.35 6.99 4.86
C ASP A 108 13.80 7.51 4.80
N LYS A 109 14.38 7.79 5.96
CA LYS A 109 15.77 8.28 6.09
C LYS A 109 16.84 7.26 5.61
N ASP A 110 16.47 5.99 5.59
CA ASP A 110 17.35 4.88 5.22
C ASP A 110 17.10 4.39 3.77
N TRP A 111 16.37 5.22 2.98
CA TRP A 111 16.00 4.94 1.59
C TRP A 111 15.11 3.71 1.39
N ASN A 112 14.36 3.29 2.42
CA ASN A 112 13.31 2.30 2.25
C ASN A 112 11.99 2.99 1.86
N VAL A 113 11.15 2.28 1.12
CA VAL A 113 9.81 2.77 0.79
C VAL A 113 8.84 2.29 1.86
N LYS A 114 8.12 3.22 2.46
CA LYS A 114 7.05 2.95 3.43
C LYS A 114 5.76 3.68 3.03
N HIS A 115 4.63 3.20 3.52
CA HIS A 115 3.39 3.97 3.52
C HIS A 115 3.37 4.90 4.74
N ASP A 116 2.94 6.14 4.50
CA ASP A 116 2.77 7.16 5.52
C ASP A 116 1.53 7.98 5.20
N TYR A 117 1.16 8.90 6.06
CA TYR A 117 0.04 9.82 5.84
C TYR A 117 0.50 11.28 5.95
N ILE A 118 -0.27 12.17 5.34
CA ILE A 118 -0.13 13.61 5.46
C ILE A 118 -1.51 14.24 5.59
N ASP A 119 -1.59 15.29 6.37
CA ASP A 119 -2.77 16.11 6.61
C ASP A 119 -2.55 17.60 6.28
N ASN A 120 -1.39 17.90 5.68
CA ASN A 120 -1.01 19.26 5.31
C ASN A 120 -0.39 19.31 3.89
N ILE A 121 -0.55 20.45 3.23
CA ILE A 121 -0.14 20.64 1.83
C ILE A 121 1.40 20.70 1.69
N SER A 122 2.12 21.20 2.70
CA SER A 122 3.59 21.32 2.63
C SER A 122 4.30 19.96 2.53
N ASP A 123 3.66 18.91 3.00
CA ASP A 123 4.19 17.55 2.99
C ASP A 123 3.87 16.74 1.72
N LEU A 124 3.04 17.26 0.81
CA LEU A 124 2.61 16.57 -0.42
C LEU A 124 3.77 16.10 -1.29
N GLN A 125 4.86 16.84 -1.32
CA GLN A 125 6.04 16.48 -2.11
C GLN A 125 6.65 15.13 -1.71
N LYS A 126 6.46 14.66 -0.47
CA LYS A 126 6.95 13.35 -0.01
C LYS A 126 6.32 12.20 -0.80
N PHE A 127 5.09 12.37 -1.28
CA PHE A 127 4.33 11.34 -1.98
C PHE A 127 4.37 11.49 -3.51
N ARG A 128 4.86 12.62 -4.01
CA ARG A 128 5.05 12.79 -5.46
C ARG A 128 6.05 11.77 -6.01
N SER A 129 5.90 11.47 -7.27
CA SER A 129 6.72 10.53 -8.04
C SER A 129 6.55 9.07 -7.63
N SER A 130 6.70 8.19 -8.61
CA SER A 130 6.58 6.74 -8.44
C SER A 130 7.80 6.18 -7.67
N LYS A 131 7.54 5.26 -6.76
CA LYS A 131 8.55 4.47 -6.05
C LYS A 131 8.44 3.03 -6.55
N TYR A 132 9.44 2.57 -7.29
CA TYR A 132 9.43 1.25 -7.95
C TYR A 132 10.01 0.15 -7.07
N LEU A 133 9.85 0.27 -5.76
CA LEU A 133 10.25 -0.72 -4.75
C LEU A 133 9.03 -1.16 -3.95
N GLN A 134 9.13 -2.35 -3.35
CA GLN A 134 8.12 -2.84 -2.44
C GLN A 134 8.07 -1.94 -1.19
N SER A 135 6.88 -1.46 -0.85
CA SER A 135 6.68 -0.59 0.31
C SER A 135 6.17 -1.34 1.53
N VAL A 136 6.59 -0.91 2.71
CA VAL A 136 6.08 -1.42 3.99
C VAL A 136 4.78 -0.69 4.34
N ILE A 137 3.69 -1.43 4.53
CA ILE A 137 2.32 -0.90 4.74
C ILE A 137 1.95 -0.81 6.23
N ALA A 138 2.85 -1.17 7.14
CA ALA A 138 2.54 -1.32 8.58
C ALA A 138 1.89 -0.08 9.23
N VAL A 139 2.24 1.14 8.84
CA VAL A 139 1.76 2.38 9.46
C VAL A 139 0.34 2.73 9.04
N SER A 140 -0.01 2.56 7.76
CA SER A 140 -1.35 2.90 7.25
C SER A 140 -2.45 2.03 7.86
N TYR A 141 -2.14 0.77 8.18
CA TYR A 141 -3.11 -0.13 8.80
C TYR A 141 -3.41 0.22 10.26
N THR A 142 -2.41 0.61 11.04
CA THR A 142 -2.58 1.00 12.44
C THR A 142 -3.36 2.32 12.58
N HIS A 143 -3.19 3.25 11.65
CA HIS A 143 -3.92 4.51 11.66
C HIS A 143 -5.38 4.37 11.23
N LEU A 144 -5.67 3.56 10.21
CA LEU A 144 -7.05 3.28 9.79
C LEU A 144 -7.87 2.61 10.91
N ARG A 145 -7.23 1.75 11.72
CA ARG A 145 -7.91 1.10 12.86
C ARG A 145 -8.18 2.03 14.04
N ALA A 146 -7.45 3.12 14.17
CA ALA A 146 -7.65 4.08 15.26
C ALA A 146 -8.87 4.99 15.04
N HIS A 147 -9.49 4.93 13.86
CA HIS A 147 -10.68 5.72 13.49
C HIS A 147 -11.96 4.87 13.34
N GLU A 148 -11.93 3.57 13.62
CA GLU A 148 -13.09 2.69 13.80
C GLU A 148 -13.49 2.60 15.29
#